data_f21241e68fe7e96c72c1d7b1ea6f0018
#
_entry.id   f21241e68fe7e96c72c1d7b1ea6f0018
#
_cell.length_a   1.000
_cell.length_b   1.000
_cell.length_c   1.000
_cell.angle_alpha   90.00
_cell.angle_beta   90.00
_cell.angle_gamma   90.00
#
_symmetry.space_group_name_H-M   'P 1'
#
loop_
_entity.id
_entity.type
_entity.pdbx_description
1 polymer ?
#
loop_
_entity_poly.entity_id
_entity_poly.type
_entity_poly.pdbx_seq_one_letter_code
_entity_poly.pdbx_strand_id
1 'polypeptide(L)'
;MLRRVGETVDLKDAVVKIKDASFPTPFVSALEYNSPVHGNWNIVHTGMQVPESIQIYVCADNCMRGVVLTAAEMNAADRFSFVLVEEQNLLSGNLEDITIEGVTDVLNKRKDHPEAVLLFTVCLHHFVGSNLNYIYRELEHRFPDICFIRCYMDPIMQKHGLTPDQKLRKAMYDPLLGCEPDAKTVSVFGSDFVLDENSDIKRLLKRYDYKVLELPGCKTWQELLDMSRGCLFIDCYPAGKYGMEAQAGRLGRKSLYLPGSFDYDEIRKQLKQLTDALGLPELTEDELAREQESCEEALAKAKNLIGDMPVTLDYLYHPRPLGLAKLLLTHGFCVKAVYLDSISPEEKADFFWLQEHAPELELIATIQVKMRVLPRGASGEVLAIGQKAAYFGRSRHFVNLVQGEGLYGFDGIRRTAELMMDAYLKEKDTEKLVVQKGWGCECCL
;
A
#
# COMPACT_ATOMS: atom_id res chain seq x y z
N MET A 1 -14.17 21.46 19.28
CA MET A 1 -13.93 22.91 19.32
C MET A 1 -13.58 23.37 17.91
N LEU A 2 -14.32 24.30 17.35
CA LEU A 2 -14.05 24.85 16.02
C LEU A 2 -12.92 25.89 16.14
N ARG A 3 -11.88 25.76 15.32
CA ARG A 3 -10.78 26.73 15.22
C ARG A 3 -10.87 27.49 13.92
N ARG A 4 -10.45 28.75 13.92
CA ARG A 4 -10.37 29.56 12.71
C ARG A 4 -9.13 29.18 11.90
N VAL A 5 -9.23 29.26 10.60
CA VAL A 5 -8.09 29.10 9.71
C VAL A 5 -7.05 30.19 10.04
N GLY A 6 -5.80 29.80 10.25
CA GLY A 6 -4.71 30.72 10.60
C GLY A 6 -4.42 30.89 12.10
N GLU A 7 -5.22 30.27 12.98
CA GLU A 7 -4.84 30.19 14.41
C GLU A 7 -3.61 29.27 14.58
N THR A 8 -2.65 29.72 15.42
CA THR A 8 -1.53 28.88 15.83
C THR A 8 -2.00 27.63 16.54
N VAL A 9 -1.60 26.47 16.05
CA VAL A 9 -1.94 25.16 16.62
C VAL A 9 -0.70 24.60 17.28
N ASP A 10 -0.84 24.12 18.51
CA ASP A 10 0.19 23.29 19.13
C ASP A 10 0.23 21.93 18.42
N LEU A 11 1.32 21.68 17.70
CA LEU A 11 1.51 20.47 16.86
C LEU A 11 2.21 19.34 17.61
N LYS A 12 2.55 19.50 18.90
CA LYS A 12 3.32 18.51 19.68
C LYS A 12 2.76 17.08 19.67
N ASP A 13 1.45 16.92 19.39
CA ASP A 13 0.81 15.60 19.26
C ASP A 13 0.91 15.02 17.83
N ALA A 14 1.24 15.84 16.85
CA ALA A 14 1.36 15.48 15.44
C ALA A 14 2.79 15.54 14.91
N VAL A 15 3.69 16.25 15.61
CA VAL A 15 5.13 16.37 15.31
C VAL A 15 5.91 16.01 16.55
N VAL A 16 6.71 14.97 16.48
CA VAL A 16 7.48 14.43 17.60
C VAL A 16 8.92 14.21 17.14
N LYS A 17 9.90 14.61 17.94
CA LYS A 17 11.29 14.22 17.68
C LYS A 17 11.46 12.74 17.95
N ILE A 18 12.25 12.05 17.12
CA ILE A 18 12.38 10.60 17.22
C ILE A 18 12.91 10.16 18.59
N LYS A 19 13.75 10.96 19.24
CA LYS A 19 14.25 10.68 20.60
C LYS A 19 13.14 10.58 21.64
N ASP A 20 12.03 11.29 21.44
CA ASP A 20 10.88 11.35 22.34
C ASP A 20 9.73 10.43 21.90
N ALA A 21 9.89 9.76 20.75
CA ALA A 21 8.88 8.89 20.17
C ALA A 21 8.90 7.49 20.76
N SER A 22 7.74 6.84 20.77
CA SER A 22 7.59 5.45 21.21
C SER A 22 7.37 4.52 20.02
N PHE A 23 7.99 3.34 20.04
CA PHE A 23 7.75 2.29 19.07
C PHE A 23 6.58 1.39 19.54
N PRO A 24 5.67 0.95 18.67
CA PRO A 24 5.51 1.28 17.24
C PRO A 24 4.58 2.46 16.95
N THR A 25 4.07 3.12 17.98
CA THR A 25 3.07 4.20 17.89
C THR A 25 3.67 5.51 18.40
N PRO A 26 4.25 6.33 17.52
CA PRO A 26 4.94 7.55 17.93
C PRO A 26 4.01 8.70 18.34
N PHE A 27 2.73 8.63 17.96
CA PHE A 27 1.78 9.72 18.16
C PHE A 27 0.63 9.37 19.11
N VAL A 28 0.10 10.41 19.73
CA VAL A 28 -1.13 10.30 20.53
C VAL A 28 -2.32 10.09 19.59
N SER A 29 -3.15 9.09 19.89
CA SER A 29 -4.37 8.81 19.14
C SER A 29 -5.35 9.99 19.17
N ALA A 30 -5.87 10.36 18.02
CA ALA A 30 -6.83 11.46 17.85
C ALA A 30 -7.85 11.11 16.77
N LEU A 31 -8.77 12.05 16.48
CA LEU A 31 -9.60 11.97 15.30
C LEU A 31 -8.71 11.99 14.04
N GLU A 32 -9.10 11.22 13.04
CA GLU A 32 -8.34 11.10 11.80
C GLU A 32 -8.73 12.16 10.78
N TYR A 33 -7.73 12.63 10.06
CA TYR A 33 -7.82 13.54 8.94
C TYR A 33 -7.31 12.85 7.68
N ASN A 34 -8.11 12.79 6.65
CA ASN A 34 -7.64 12.37 5.34
C ASN A 34 -7.15 13.57 4.54
N SER A 35 -5.85 13.62 4.28
CA SER A 35 -5.30 14.58 3.33
C SER A 35 -5.82 14.29 1.92
N PRO A 36 -5.91 15.31 1.04
CA PRO A 36 -6.47 15.13 -0.30
C PRO A 36 -5.51 14.46 -1.29
N VAL A 37 -4.41 13.88 -0.84
CA VAL A 37 -3.49 13.05 -1.63
C VAL A 37 -3.70 11.58 -1.28
N HIS A 38 -3.01 10.65 -1.94
CA HIS A 38 -3.13 9.22 -1.65
C HIS A 38 -3.10 8.93 -0.16
N GLY A 39 -3.94 8.02 0.28
CA GLY A 39 -4.08 7.60 1.68
C GLY A 39 -3.63 6.16 1.90
N ASN A 40 -3.45 5.76 3.17
CA ASN A 40 -3.14 4.39 3.60
C ASN A 40 -4.22 3.36 3.28
N TRP A 41 -5.40 3.82 2.92
CA TRP A 41 -6.63 3.04 2.96
C TRP A 41 -7.25 3.00 1.59
N ASN A 42 -6.47 2.58 0.63
CA ASN A 42 -6.94 2.59 -0.72
C ASN A 42 -7.65 1.28 -1.08
N ILE A 43 -8.55 0.79 -0.19
CA ILE A 43 -9.32 -0.44 -0.44
C ILE A 43 -10.06 -0.41 -1.78
N VAL A 44 -10.48 0.79 -2.21
CA VAL A 44 -11.11 1.00 -3.52
C VAL A 44 -10.13 0.67 -4.65
N HIS A 45 -8.91 1.21 -4.58
CA HIS A 45 -7.87 0.96 -5.57
C HIS A 45 -7.38 -0.48 -5.52
N THR A 46 -7.09 -0.99 -4.32
CA THR A 46 -6.65 -2.38 -4.14
C THR A 46 -7.67 -3.38 -4.68
N GLY A 47 -8.96 -3.15 -4.44
CA GLY A 47 -10.03 -3.98 -5.00
C GLY A 47 -10.11 -3.97 -6.53
N MET A 48 -9.61 -2.90 -7.17
CA MET A 48 -9.55 -2.82 -8.64
C MET A 48 -8.57 -3.82 -9.28
N GLN A 49 -7.63 -4.35 -8.51
CA GLN A 49 -6.68 -5.37 -8.99
C GLN A 49 -7.35 -6.71 -9.32
N VAL A 50 -8.55 -6.96 -8.82
CA VAL A 50 -9.32 -8.15 -9.22
C VAL A 50 -9.91 -7.88 -10.62
N PRO A 51 -9.39 -8.53 -11.67
CA PRO A 51 -9.85 -8.27 -13.02
C PRO A 51 -11.27 -8.84 -13.23
N GLU A 52 -11.97 -8.33 -14.24
CA GLU A 52 -13.33 -8.76 -14.63
C GLU A 52 -14.32 -8.78 -13.46
N SER A 53 -14.09 -7.89 -12.47
CA SER A 53 -14.90 -7.75 -11.26
C SER A 53 -15.59 -6.41 -11.17
N ILE A 54 -16.61 -6.36 -10.32
CA ILE A 54 -17.22 -5.12 -9.84
C ILE A 54 -17.15 -5.02 -8.32
N GLN A 55 -17.25 -3.80 -7.83
CA GLN A 55 -17.33 -3.53 -6.39
C GLN A 55 -18.73 -3.05 -6.04
N ILE A 56 -19.39 -3.73 -5.11
CA ILE A 56 -20.71 -3.32 -4.58
C ILE A 56 -20.55 -2.94 -3.12
N TYR A 57 -20.95 -1.72 -2.79
CA TYR A 57 -20.91 -1.18 -1.43
C TYR A 57 -22.32 -1.10 -0.84
N VAL A 58 -22.55 -1.81 0.25
CA VAL A 58 -23.82 -1.77 1.00
C VAL A 58 -23.62 -0.86 2.19
N CYS A 59 -24.02 0.40 2.08
CA CYS A 59 -23.70 1.42 3.09
C CYS A 59 -24.70 2.57 3.11
N ALA A 60 -24.62 3.40 4.17
CA ALA A 60 -25.31 4.69 4.19
C ALA A 60 -24.66 5.67 3.19
N ASP A 61 -25.42 6.65 2.73
CA ASP A 61 -25.01 7.64 1.72
C ASP A 61 -23.71 8.37 2.08
N ASN A 62 -23.54 8.74 3.34
CA ASN A 62 -22.34 9.40 3.84
C ASN A 62 -21.05 8.54 3.69
N CYS A 63 -21.19 7.21 3.84
CA CYS A 63 -20.06 6.30 3.68
C CYS A 63 -19.65 6.13 2.22
N MET A 64 -20.60 6.25 1.29
CA MET A 64 -20.38 6.06 -0.14
C MET A 64 -19.61 7.21 -0.78
N ARG A 65 -19.66 8.42 -0.22
CA ARG A 65 -19.09 9.62 -0.85
C ARG A 65 -17.62 9.47 -1.25
N GLY A 66 -16.79 8.95 -0.35
CA GLY A 66 -15.36 8.74 -0.64
C GLY A 66 -15.13 7.73 -1.76
N VAL A 67 -15.94 6.66 -1.77
CA VAL A 67 -15.86 5.61 -2.80
C VAL A 67 -16.27 6.17 -4.17
N VAL A 68 -17.37 6.92 -4.25
CA VAL A 68 -17.84 7.55 -5.52
C VAL A 68 -16.81 8.49 -6.08
N LEU A 69 -16.21 9.34 -5.23
CA LEU A 69 -15.18 10.28 -5.68
C LEU A 69 -13.95 9.53 -6.20
N THR A 70 -13.50 8.49 -5.51
CA THR A 70 -12.36 7.69 -5.95
C THR A 70 -12.66 6.95 -7.26
N ALA A 71 -13.85 6.36 -7.39
CA ALA A 71 -14.27 5.71 -8.64
C ALA A 71 -14.28 6.68 -9.83
N ALA A 72 -14.74 7.91 -9.60
CA ALA A 72 -14.74 8.97 -10.61
C ALA A 72 -13.31 9.41 -10.98
N GLU A 73 -12.43 9.60 -9.99
CA GLU A 73 -11.03 9.96 -10.20
C GLU A 73 -10.27 8.89 -11.01
N MET A 74 -10.62 7.62 -10.82
CA MET A 74 -10.05 6.49 -11.57
C MET A 74 -10.67 6.28 -12.96
N ASN A 75 -11.69 7.08 -13.32
CA ASN A 75 -12.50 6.85 -14.51
C ASN A 75 -13.07 5.42 -14.60
N ALA A 76 -13.45 4.86 -13.45
CA ALA A 76 -13.88 3.48 -13.28
C ALA A 76 -15.29 3.37 -12.67
N ALA A 77 -16.12 4.40 -12.83
CA ALA A 77 -17.46 4.45 -12.22
C ALA A 77 -18.36 3.28 -12.64
N ASP A 78 -18.14 2.71 -13.82
CA ASP A 78 -18.84 1.54 -14.34
C ASP A 78 -18.57 0.24 -13.56
N ARG A 79 -17.46 0.17 -12.83
CA ARG A 79 -17.10 -0.95 -11.96
C ARG A 79 -17.64 -0.84 -10.53
N PHE A 80 -18.38 0.23 -10.21
CA PHE A 80 -18.88 0.48 -8.87
C PHE A 80 -20.40 0.55 -8.83
N SER A 81 -20.99 -0.04 -7.82
CA SER A 81 -22.43 0.03 -7.54
C SER A 81 -22.68 0.15 -6.03
N PHE A 82 -23.84 0.66 -5.69
CA PHE A 82 -24.18 0.96 -4.31
C PHE A 82 -25.56 0.43 -3.98
N VAL A 83 -25.70 -0.14 -2.78
CA VAL A 83 -26.96 -0.45 -2.14
C VAL A 83 -27.06 0.48 -0.92
N LEU A 84 -27.99 1.41 -0.98
CA LEU A 84 -28.19 2.37 0.09
C LEU A 84 -28.94 1.74 1.25
N VAL A 85 -28.41 1.93 2.46
CA VAL A 85 -29.01 1.55 3.72
C VAL A 85 -29.53 2.82 4.39
N GLU A 86 -30.84 2.88 4.57
CA GLU A 86 -31.53 3.97 5.25
C GLU A 86 -31.76 3.63 6.73
N GLU A 87 -32.05 4.64 7.54
CA GLU A 87 -32.36 4.46 8.98
C GLU A 87 -33.49 3.46 9.21
N GLN A 88 -34.53 3.48 8.38
CA GLN A 88 -35.65 2.56 8.47
C GLN A 88 -35.23 1.09 8.32
N ASN A 89 -34.22 0.80 7.50
CA ASN A 89 -33.72 -0.56 7.32
C ASN A 89 -33.06 -1.10 8.58
N LEU A 90 -32.38 -0.22 9.33
CA LEU A 90 -31.80 -0.58 10.63
C LEU A 90 -32.86 -0.80 11.69
N LEU A 91 -33.88 0.08 11.72
CA LEU A 91 -34.99 -0.01 12.69
C LEU A 91 -35.88 -1.24 12.47
N SER A 92 -36.11 -1.62 11.23
CA SER A 92 -36.90 -2.81 10.86
C SER A 92 -36.16 -4.12 10.99
N GLY A 93 -34.82 -4.10 11.17
CA GLY A 93 -33.99 -5.29 11.31
C GLY A 93 -33.89 -6.13 10.03
N ASN A 94 -34.04 -5.52 8.84
CA ASN A 94 -34.06 -6.21 7.55
C ASN A 94 -32.78 -5.97 6.72
N LEU A 95 -31.65 -5.71 7.38
CA LEU A 95 -30.39 -5.37 6.68
C LEU A 95 -29.89 -6.51 5.80
N GLU A 96 -30.09 -7.77 6.20
CA GLU A 96 -29.74 -8.93 5.36
C GLU A 96 -30.56 -8.93 4.06
N ASP A 97 -31.89 -8.75 4.16
CA ASP A 97 -32.77 -8.76 2.99
C ASP A 97 -32.44 -7.60 2.05
N ILE A 98 -32.24 -6.39 2.58
CA ILE A 98 -31.83 -5.23 1.78
C ILE A 98 -30.51 -5.48 1.09
N THR A 99 -29.56 -6.13 1.75
CA THR A 99 -28.28 -6.49 1.13
C THR A 99 -28.47 -7.48 -0.01
N ILE A 100 -29.22 -8.56 0.23
CA ILE A 100 -29.45 -9.61 -0.77
C ILE A 100 -30.23 -9.05 -1.97
N GLU A 101 -31.36 -8.39 -1.73
CA GLU A 101 -32.23 -7.87 -2.79
C GLU A 101 -31.57 -6.73 -3.55
N GLY A 102 -30.85 -5.83 -2.85
CA GLY A 102 -30.12 -4.73 -3.47
C GLY A 102 -28.99 -5.21 -4.38
N VAL A 103 -28.20 -6.19 -3.93
CA VAL A 103 -27.15 -6.81 -4.78
C VAL A 103 -27.77 -7.55 -5.95
N THR A 104 -28.87 -8.27 -5.74
CA THR A 104 -29.63 -8.97 -6.79
C THR A 104 -30.13 -7.98 -7.84
N ASP A 105 -30.70 -6.86 -7.44
CA ASP A 105 -31.20 -5.82 -8.33
C ASP A 105 -30.07 -5.18 -9.14
N VAL A 106 -28.92 -4.89 -8.51
CA VAL A 106 -27.73 -4.38 -9.20
C VAL A 106 -27.28 -5.34 -10.29
N LEU A 107 -27.12 -6.63 -9.97
CA LEU A 107 -26.62 -7.63 -10.92
C LEU A 107 -27.61 -7.88 -12.06
N ASN A 108 -28.90 -7.92 -11.78
CA ASN A 108 -29.94 -8.12 -12.82
C ASN A 108 -30.06 -6.93 -13.79
N LYS A 109 -29.70 -5.72 -13.37
CA LYS A 109 -29.72 -4.51 -14.23
C LYS A 109 -28.47 -4.37 -15.09
N ARG A 110 -27.41 -5.08 -14.78
CA ARG A 110 -26.17 -5.03 -15.57
C ARG A 110 -26.34 -5.81 -16.87
N LYS A 111 -25.68 -5.31 -17.91
CA LYS A 111 -25.61 -5.99 -19.21
C LYS A 111 -24.42 -6.94 -19.33
N ASP A 112 -23.39 -6.67 -18.57
CA ASP A 112 -22.19 -7.47 -18.43
C ASP A 112 -22.33 -8.43 -17.24
N HIS A 113 -21.71 -9.58 -17.35
CA HIS A 113 -21.64 -10.57 -16.27
C HIS A 113 -20.21 -10.54 -15.69
N PRO A 114 -20.02 -9.98 -14.50
CA PRO A 114 -18.70 -9.99 -13.86
C PRO A 114 -18.36 -11.40 -13.40
N GLU A 115 -17.10 -11.78 -13.50
CA GLU A 115 -16.57 -13.04 -12.94
C GLU A 115 -16.57 -13.01 -11.39
N ALA A 116 -16.38 -11.81 -10.81
CA ALA A 116 -16.38 -11.64 -9.39
C ALA A 116 -17.06 -10.35 -8.93
N VAL A 117 -17.62 -10.41 -7.73
CA VAL A 117 -18.18 -9.27 -6.99
C VAL A 117 -17.44 -9.09 -5.68
N LEU A 118 -16.75 -7.97 -5.53
CA LEU A 118 -16.24 -7.55 -4.24
C LEU A 118 -17.39 -6.87 -3.47
N LEU A 119 -17.99 -7.60 -2.56
CA LEU A 119 -19.12 -7.12 -1.78
C LEU A 119 -18.63 -6.50 -0.48
N PHE A 120 -18.66 -5.17 -0.41
CA PHE A 120 -18.26 -4.41 0.77
C PHE A 120 -19.41 -4.20 1.72
N THR A 121 -19.36 -4.85 2.86
CA THR A 121 -20.20 -4.53 4.03
C THR A 121 -19.50 -3.48 4.90
N VAL A 122 -20.30 -2.74 5.68
CA VAL A 122 -19.81 -1.63 6.51
C VAL A 122 -20.08 -1.89 7.99
N CYS A 123 -19.62 -1.00 8.85
CA CYS A 123 -19.78 -1.07 10.30
C CYS A 123 -21.24 -1.29 10.74
N LEU A 124 -22.25 -0.85 9.97
CA LEU A 124 -23.66 -1.09 10.27
C LEU A 124 -23.99 -2.59 10.40
N HIS A 125 -23.50 -3.42 9.46
CA HIS A 125 -23.70 -4.87 9.51
C HIS A 125 -23.11 -5.48 10.78
N HIS A 126 -21.96 -4.97 11.21
CA HIS A 126 -21.31 -5.41 12.43
C HIS A 126 -22.12 -5.01 13.68
N PHE A 127 -22.58 -3.74 13.75
CA PHE A 127 -23.31 -3.24 14.91
C PHE A 127 -24.64 -3.93 15.14
N VAL A 128 -25.37 -4.27 14.08
CA VAL A 128 -26.64 -4.99 14.21
C VAL A 128 -26.48 -6.52 14.27
N GLY A 129 -25.24 -7.02 14.16
CA GLY A 129 -24.94 -8.44 14.19
C GLY A 129 -25.49 -9.21 13.00
N SER A 130 -25.46 -8.62 11.81
CA SER A 130 -25.96 -9.23 10.56
C SER A 130 -25.34 -10.60 10.29
N ASN A 131 -26.17 -11.53 9.83
CA ASN A 131 -25.73 -12.88 9.44
C ASN A 131 -25.10 -12.86 8.05
N LEU A 132 -23.83 -12.46 7.95
CA LEU A 132 -23.10 -12.38 6.69
C LEU A 132 -23.03 -13.75 5.98
N ASN A 133 -22.96 -14.87 6.71
CA ASN A 133 -22.93 -16.19 6.09
C ASN A 133 -24.25 -16.54 5.39
N TYR A 134 -25.37 -16.04 5.90
CA TYR A 134 -26.66 -16.17 5.23
C TYR A 134 -26.68 -15.35 3.93
N ILE A 135 -26.25 -14.08 4.01
CA ILE A 135 -26.20 -13.18 2.84
C ILE A 135 -25.39 -13.82 1.71
N TYR A 136 -24.16 -14.25 1.99
CA TYR A 136 -23.28 -14.82 0.95
C TYR A 136 -23.82 -16.12 0.38
N ARG A 137 -24.34 -17.04 1.20
CA ARG A 137 -24.95 -18.29 0.71
C ARG A 137 -26.14 -18.05 -0.19
N GLU A 138 -26.98 -17.06 0.14
CA GLU A 138 -28.15 -16.72 -0.67
C GLU A 138 -27.73 -16.09 -2.01
N LEU A 139 -26.73 -15.20 -2.01
CA LEU A 139 -26.20 -14.61 -3.24
C LEU A 139 -25.49 -15.64 -4.12
N GLU A 140 -24.69 -16.51 -3.57
CA GLU A 140 -24.05 -17.62 -4.27
C GLU A 140 -25.07 -18.61 -4.86
N HIS A 141 -26.20 -18.80 -4.19
CA HIS A 141 -27.31 -19.60 -4.71
C HIS A 141 -28.01 -18.93 -5.90
N ARG A 142 -28.23 -17.61 -5.83
CA ARG A 142 -28.88 -16.84 -6.92
C ARG A 142 -27.98 -16.65 -8.13
N PHE A 143 -26.68 -16.55 -7.92
CA PHE A 143 -25.67 -16.28 -8.94
C PHE A 143 -24.51 -17.27 -8.83
N PRO A 144 -24.72 -18.54 -9.21
CA PRO A 144 -23.73 -19.61 -9.01
C PRO A 144 -22.45 -19.44 -9.86
N ASP A 145 -22.53 -18.63 -10.91
CA ASP A 145 -21.41 -18.36 -11.84
C ASP A 145 -20.58 -17.13 -11.41
N ILE A 146 -20.97 -16.44 -10.33
CA ILE A 146 -20.26 -15.26 -9.83
C ILE A 146 -19.52 -15.59 -8.53
N CYS A 147 -18.24 -15.27 -8.47
CA CYS A 147 -17.47 -15.38 -7.24
C CYS A 147 -17.70 -14.16 -6.34
N PHE A 148 -18.31 -14.35 -5.16
CA PHE A 148 -18.49 -13.28 -4.19
C PHE A 148 -17.31 -13.21 -3.22
N ILE A 149 -16.52 -12.12 -3.30
CA ILE A 149 -15.39 -11.83 -2.43
C ILE A 149 -15.87 -11.00 -1.25
N ARG A 150 -15.60 -11.51 -0.03
CA ARG A 150 -16.05 -10.91 1.23
C ARG A 150 -15.19 -9.73 1.61
N CYS A 151 -15.67 -8.52 1.42
CA CYS A 151 -14.94 -7.30 1.70
C CYS A 151 -15.59 -6.50 2.83
N TYR A 152 -14.76 -5.72 3.54
CA TYR A 152 -15.19 -4.97 4.70
C TYR A 152 -14.68 -3.52 4.61
N MET A 153 -15.60 -2.57 4.70
CA MET A 153 -15.29 -1.16 4.91
C MET A 153 -15.66 -0.80 6.35
N ASP A 154 -14.90 -1.32 7.30
CA ASP A 154 -15.15 -1.20 8.73
C ASP A 154 -13.94 -0.63 9.48
N PRO A 155 -13.75 0.71 9.46
CA PRO A 155 -12.62 1.36 10.09
C PRO A 155 -12.62 1.24 11.63
N ILE A 156 -13.77 0.97 12.25
CA ILE A 156 -13.90 0.88 13.71
C ILE A 156 -13.16 -0.36 14.24
N MET A 157 -13.09 -1.41 13.45
CA MET A 157 -12.43 -2.67 13.82
C MET A 157 -10.91 -2.68 13.66
N GLN A 158 -10.30 -1.58 13.19
CA GLN A 158 -8.85 -1.48 12.99
C GLN A 158 -8.00 -1.78 14.22
N LYS A 159 -8.48 -1.39 15.38
CA LYS A 159 -7.72 -1.51 16.63
C LYS A 159 -7.62 -2.93 17.16
N HIS A 160 -8.37 -3.87 16.57
CA HIS A 160 -8.50 -5.24 17.04
C HIS A 160 -8.34 -6.24 15.88
N GLY A 161 -7.11 -6.53 15.49
CA GLY A 161 -6.80 -7.53 14.46
C GLY A 161 -6.27 -6.92 13.16
N LEU A 162 -6.61 -7.57 12.05
CA LEU A 162 -6.15 -7.15 10.72
C LEU A 162 -6.76 -5.81 10.31
N THR A 163 -5.93 -4.99 9.67
CA THR A 163 -6.40 -3.75 9.03
C THR A 163 -7.36 -4.07 7.87
N PRO A 164 -8.21 -3.13 7.43
CA PRO A 164 -9.06 -3.35 6.26
C PRO A 164 -8.28 -3.67 4.98
N ASP A 165 -7.11 -3.10 4.78
CA ASP A 165 -6.24 -3.44 3.65
C ASP A 165 -5.77 -4.91 3.74
N GLN A 166 -5.30 -5.36 4.90
CA GLN A 166 -4.92 -6.75 5.11
C GLN A 166 -6.09 -7.73 4.91
N LYS A 167 -7.30 -7.36 5.39
CA LYS A 167 -8.51 -8.15 5.19
C LYS A 167 -8.89 -8.26 3.73
N LEU A 168 -8.82 -7.14 3.01
CA LEU A 168 -9.13 -7.09 1.57
C LEU A 168 -8.16 -7.95 0.77
N ARG A 169 -6.83 -7.79 0.98
CA ARG A 169 -5.82 -8.60 0.28
C ARG A 169 -6.01 -10.09 0.55
N LYS A 170 -6.27 -10.46 1.80
CA LYS A 170 -6.60 -11.85 2.12
C LYS A 170 -7.84 -12.34 1.35
N ALA A 171 -8.91 -11.56 1.34
CA ALA A 171 -10.15 -11.92 0.65
C ALA A 171 -9.96 -12.03 -0.88
N MET A 172 -9.13 -11.19 -1.48
CA MET A 172 -8.79 -11.25 -2.91
C MET A 172 -8.04 -12.54 -3.28
N TYR A 173 -7.35 -13.18 -2.32
CA TYR A 173 -6.62 -14.43 -2.56
C TYR A 173 -7.47 -15.67 -2.26
N ASP A 174 -8.58 -15.52 -1.52
CA ASP A 174 -9.48 -16.65 -1.18
C ASP A 174 -10.05 -17.42 -2.40
N PRO A 175 -10.31 -16.80 -3.57
CA PRO A 175 -10.77 -17.50 -4.78
C PRO A 175 -9.76 -18.46 -5.40
N LEU A 176 -8.48 -18.34 -5.09
CA LEU A 176 -7.45 -19.22 -5.66
C LEU A 176 -7.70 -20.67 -5.30
N LEU A 177 -7.79 -21.54 -6.28
CA LEU A 177 -8.07 -22.95 -6.10
C LEU A 177 -6.79 -23.81 -6.11
N GLY A 178 -6.84 -24.95 -5.45
CA GLY A 178 -5.74 -25.93 -5.50
C GLY A 178 -5.54 -26.49 -6.89
N CYS A 179 -4.29 -26.48 -7.35
CA CYS A 179 -3.87 -27.08 -8.62
C CYS A 179 -2.45 -27.65 -8.46
N GLU A 180 -2.01 -28.45 -9.43
CA GLU A 180 -0.60 -28.87 -9.47
C GLU A 180 0.31 -27.65 -9.70
N PRO A 181 1.35 -27.46 -8.87
CA PRO A 181 2.28 -26.34 -9.05
C PRO A 181 3.15 -26.54 -10.27
N ASP A 182 3.41 -25.46 -10.97
CA ASP A 182 4.44 -25.42 -12.00
C ASP A 182 5.80 -25.14 -11.33
N ALA A 183 6.74 -26.08 -11.44
CA ALA A 183 8.04 -26.03 -10.80
C ALA A 183 8.90 -24.80 -11.23
N LYS A 184 8.56 -24.17 -12.35
CA LYS A 184 9.24 -22.98 -12.89
C LYS A 184 8.40 -21.71 -12.84
N THR A 185 7.35 -21.70 -12.02
CA THR A 185 6.50 -20.52 -11.84
C THR A 185 6.53 -20.06 -10.39
N VAL A 186 6.68 -18.75 -10.19
CA VAL A 186 6.61 -18.07 -8.89
C VAL A 186 5.46 -17.08 -8.95
N SER A 187 4.68 -16.98 -7.87
CA SER A 187 3.58 -16.02 -7.77
C SER A 187 3.87 -14.95 -6.73
N VAL A 188 3.79 -13.68 -7.14
CA VAL A 188 4.06 -12.50 -6.30
C VAL A 188 2.76 -11.81 -5.94
N PHE A 189 2.59 -11.57 -4.64
CA PHE A 189 1.40 -10.96 -4.03
C PHE A 189 1.75 -9.65 -3.32
N GLY A 190 0.76 -9.00 -2.80
CA GLY A 190 0.85 -7.98 -1.75
C GLY A 190 0.98 -6.56 -2.23
N SER A 191 1.83 -6.24 -3.18
CA SER A 191 1.95 -4.90 -3.73
C SER A 191 0.78 -4.57 -4.66
N ASP A 192 0.51 -3.28 -4.84
CA ASP A 192 -0.41 -2.76 -5.85
C ASP A 192 0.25 -2.59 -7.22
N PHE A 193 1.56 -2.80 -7.30
CA PHE A 193 2.37 -2.68 -8.50
C PHE A 193 3.13 -3.98 -8.78
N VAL A 194 3.34 -4.26 -10.06
CA VAL A 194 4.26 -5.31 -10.48
C VAL A 194 5.70 -4.95 -10.07
N LEU A 195 6.52 -5.94 -9.80
CA LEU A 195 7.95 -5.69 -9.57
C LEU A 195 8.58 -5.07 -10.82
N ASP A 196 9.49 -4.11 -10.62
CA ASP A 196 10.28 -3.55 -11.71
C ASP A 196 11.07 -4.67 -12.41
N GLU A 197 11.21 -4.58 -13.73
CA GLU A 197 11.94 -5.58 -14.53
C GLU A 197 13.44 -5.70 -14.15
N ASN A 198 13.99 -4.63 -13.58
CA ASN A 198 15.38 -4.60 -13.11
C ASN A 198 15.53 -4.96 -11.64
N SER A 199 14.40 -5.14 -10.91
CA SER A 199 14.43 -5.55 -9.51
C SER A 199 15.27 -6.82 -9.32
N ASP A 200 16.00 -6.91 -8.21
CA ASP A 200 16.89 -8.05 -7.97
C ASP A 200 16.15 -9.38 -7.96
N ILE A 201 14.90 -9.40 -7.48
CA ILE A 201 14.03 -10.59 -7.52
C ILE A 201 13.77 -11.01 -8.97
N LYS A 202 13.28 -10.10 -9.82
CA LYS A 202 12.96 -10.45 -11.22
C LYS A 202 14.21 -10.83 -12.02
N ARG A 203 15.30 -10.10 -11.84
CA ARG A 203 16.59 -10.44 -12.50
C ARG A 203 17.06 -11.83 -12.11
N LEU A 204 16.97 -12.18 -10.82
CA LEU A 204 17.34 -13.49 -10.32
C LEU A 204 16.44 -14.59 -10.89
N LEU A 205 15.13 -14.42 -10.82
CA LEU A 205 14.16 -15.39 -11.36
C LEU A 205 14.32 -15.60 -12.87
N LYS A 206 14.51 -14.52 -13.62
CA LYS A 206 14.74 -14.54 -15.08
C LYS A 206 16.04 -15.26 -15.45
N ARG A 207 17.11 -15.09 -14.66
CA ARG A 207 18.40 -15.78 -14.87
C ARG A 207 18.24 -17.30 -14.88
N TYR A 208 17.27 -17.83 -14.14
CA TYR A 208 17.02 -19.26 -13.99
C TYR A 208 15.73 -19.72 -14.68
N ASP A 209 15.23 -18.96 -15.66
CA ASP A 209 14.05 -19.26 -16.48
C ASP A 209 12.77 -19.52 -15.67
N TYR A 210 12.58 -18.77 -14.59
CA TYR A 210 11.30 -18.78 -13.86
C TYR A 210 10.30 -17.80 -14.49
N LYS A 211 9.08 -18.27 -14.66
CA LYS A 211 7.92 -17.42 -14.95
C LYS A 211 7.46 -16.74 -13.66
N VAL A 212 7.23 -15.44 -13.72
CA VAL A 212 6.69 -14.66 -12.60
C VAL A 212 5.25 -14.30 -12.91
N LEU A 213 4.32 -14.72 -12.06
CA LEU A 213 2.93 -14.29 -12.05
C LEU A 213 2.80 -13.23 -10.96
N GLU A 214 2.19 -12.10 -11.30
CA GLU A 214 2.05 -10.96 -10.39
C GLU A 214 0.60 -10.49 -10.36
N LEU A 215 0.03 -10.40 -9.18
CA LEU A 215 -1.38 -10.06 -9.01
C LEU A 215 -1.76 -8.74 -9.72
N PRO A 216 -1.00 -7.63 -9.58
CA PRO A 216 -1.34 -6.39 -10.27
C PRO A 216 -1.20 -6.47 -11.79
N GLY A 217 -0.51 -7.47 -12.29
CA GLY A 217 -0.36 -7.74 -13.73
C GLY A 217 -1.49 -8.54 -14.35
N CYS A 218 -2.37 -9.15 -13.54
CA CYS A 218 -3.50 -9.95 -14.02
C CYS A 218 -4.54 -9.06 -14.71
N LYS A 219 -4.90 -9.41 -15.94
CA LYS A 219 -5.91 -8.69 -16.75
C LYS A 219 -7.21 -9.44 -16.91
N THR A 220 -7.20 -10.75 -16.65
CA THR A 220 -8.37 -11.61 -16.69
C THR A 220 -8.55 -12.37 -15.38
N TRP A 221 -9.77 -12.75 -15.08
CA TRP A 221 -10.09 -13.59 -13.92
C TRP A 221 -9.30 -14.90 -13.94
N GLN A 222 -9.14 -15.51 -15.12
CA GLN A 222 -8.36 -16.73 -15.25
C GLN A 222 -6.88 -16.53 -14.91
N GLU A 223 -6.27 -15.40 -15.30
CA GLU A 223 -4.89 -15.07 -14.92
C GLU A 223 -4.74 -14.91 -13.39
N LEU A 224 -5.76 -14.35 -12.74
CA LEU A 224 -5.79 -14.30 -11.28
C LEU A 224 -5.85 -15.70 -10.68
N LEU A 225 -6.74 -16.58 -11.17
CA LEU A 225 -6.83 -17.96 -10.70
C LEU A 225 -5.51 -18.73 -10.94
N ASP A 226 -4.84 -18.46 -12.07
CA ASP A 226 -3.56 -19.07 -12.42
C ASP A 226 -2.41 -18.70 -11.44
N MET A 227 -2.59 -17.66 -10.62
CA MET A 227 -1.66 -17.36 -9.51
C MET A 227 -1.46 -18.57 -8.58
N SER A 228 -2.42 -19.47 -8.49
CA SER A 228 -2.30 -20.71 -7.71
C SER A 228 -1.26 -21.69 -8.23
N ARG A 229 -0.78 -21.55 -9.49
CA ARG A 229 0.22 -22.43 -10.13
C ARG A 229 1.64 -22.21 -9.62
N GLY A 230 1.92 -21.11 -8.92
CA GLY A 230 3.26 -20.87 -8.39
C GLY A 230 3.73 -21.99 -7.46
N CYS A 231 4.96 -22.47 -7.63
CA CYS A 231 5.60 -23.39 -6.70
C CYS A 231 6.06 -22.69 -5.42
N LEU A 232 6.27 -21.38 -5.50
CA LEU A 232 6.60 -20.48 -4.40
C LEU A 232 5.73 -19.25 -4.47
N PHE A 233 5.13 -18.89 -3.34
CA PHE A 233 4.41 -17.62 -3.17
C PHE A 233 5.31 -16.62 -2.49
N ILE A 234 5.46 -15.44 -3.08
CA ILE A 234 6.27 -14.34 -2.56
C ILE A 234 5.37 -13.14 -2.26
N ASP A 235 5.65 -12.48 -1.16
CA ASP A 235 5.07 -11.19 -0.84
C ASP A 235 6.17 -10.20 -0.47
N CYS A 236 6.16 -9.02 -1.11
CA CYS A 236 7.12 -7.96 -0.87
C CYS A 236 6.50 -6.76 -0.12
N TYR A 237 5.22 -6.81 0.21
CA TYR A 237 4.48 -5.69 0.80
C TYR A 237 3.83 -6.09 2.15
N PRO A 238 4.06 -5.35 3.24
CA PRO A 238 3.64 -5.78 4.58
C PRO A 238 2.14 -6.10 4.72
N ALA A 239 1.27 -5.37 4.01
CA ALA A 239 -0.17 -5.60 4.10
C ALA A 239 -0.64 -6.90 3.44
N GLY A 240 0.12 -7.44 2.48
CA GLY A 240 -0.20 -8.68 1.79
C GLY A 240 0.20 -9.95 2.54
N LYS A 241 1.24 -9.86 3.37
CA LYS A 241 1.89 -10.98 4.06
C LYS A 241 0.90 -11.97 4.65
N TYR A 242 -0.01 -11.50 5.50
CA TYR A 242 -0.96 -12.37 6.20
C TYR A 242 -1.85 -13.15 5.22
N GLY A 243 -2.38 -12.47 4.20
CA GLY A 243 -3.22 -13.09 3.17
C GLY A 243 -2.46 -14.12 2.35
N MET A 244 -1.25 -13.79 1.92
CA MET A 244 -0.38 -14.68 1.15
C MET A 244 0.01 -15.94 1.94
N GLU A 245 0.44 -15.78 3.21
CA GLU A 245 0.80 -16.91 4.07
C GLU A 245 -0.40 -17.83 4.34
N ALA A 246 -1.59 -17.26 4.61
CA ALA A 246 -2.81 -18.02 4.82
C ALA A 246 -3.19 -18.82 3.56
N GLN A 247 -3.07 -18.20 2.38
CA GLN A 247 -3.37 -18.83 1.11
C GLN A 247 -2.35 -19.91 0.74
N ALA A 248 -1.07 -19.64 0.95
CA ALA A 248 -0.01 -20.63 0.74
C ALA A 248 -0.23 -21.88 1.61
N GLY A 249 -0.55 -21.69 2.89
CA GLY A 249 -0.89 -22.79 3.81
C GLY A 249 -2.10 -23.59 3.33
N ARG A 250 -3.17 -22.92 2.87
CA ARG A 250 -4.38 -23.58 2.36
C ARG A 250 -4.11 -24.42 1.10
N LEU A 251 -3.22 -23.96 0.24
CA LEU A 251 -2.89 -24.62 -1.04
C LEU A 251 -1.66 -25.55 -0.92
N GLY A 252 -1.05 -25.70 0.25
CA GLY A 252 0.16 -26.51 0.43
C GLY A 252 1.36 -25.95 -0.35
N ARG A 253 1.48 -24.64 -0.49
CA ARG A 253 2.59 -23.95 -1.17
C ARG A 253 3.63 -23.48 -0.17
N LYS A 254 4.90 -23.42 -0.63
CA LYS A 254 5.91 -22.66 0.10
C LYS A 254 5.59 -21.18 -0.01
N SER A 255 5.85 -20.42 1.05
CA SER A 255 5.71 -18.96 1.05
C SER A 255 6.98 -18.30 1.53
N LEU A 256 7.24 -17.11 1.01
CA LEU A 256 8.40 -16.30 1.37
C LEU A 256 8.00 -14.83 1.45
N TYR A 257 8.22 -14.24 2.61
CA TYR A 257 8.01 -12.81 2.82
C TYR A 257 9.34 -12.08 2.70
N LEU A 258 9.46 -11.24 1.68
CA LEU A 258 10.65 -10.48 1.32
C LEU A 258 10.29 -8.98 1.31
N PRO A 259 10.10 -8.34 2.48
CA PRO A 259 9.80 -6.92 2.51
C PRO A 259 10.99 -6.13 1.95
N GLY A 260 10.72 -5.15 1.12
CA GLY A 260 11.78 -4.27 0.60
C GLY A 260 12.64 -3.69 1.73
N SER A 261 13.92 -3.50 1.47
CA SER A 261 14.87 -2.96 2.45
C SER A 261 15.83 -1.97 1.81
N PHE A 262 16.33 -1.05 2.65
CA PHE A 262 17.42 -0.12 2.33
C PHE A 262 18.72 -0.47 3.07
N ASP A 263 18.77 -1.63 3.72
CA ASP A 263 19.95 -2.18 4.39
C ASP A 263 20.55 -3.29 3.52
N TYR A 264 21.84 -3.15 3.20
CA TYR A 264 22.51 -4.08 2.28
C TYR A 264 22.58 -5.52 2.81
N ASP A 265 22.79 -5.70 4.11
CA ASP A 265 22.86 -7.03 4.71
C ASP A 265 21.48 -7.71 4.70
N GLU A 266 20.42 -6.93 4.92
CA GLU A 266 19.06 -7.44 4.84
C GLU A 266 18.70 -7.81 3.39
N ILE A 267 19.08 -6.99 2.40
CA ILE A 267 18.89 -7.29 0.97
C ILE A 267 19.61 -8.61 0.60
N ARG A 268 20.88 -8.77 0.98
CA ARG A 268 21.66 -9.98 0.77
C ARG A 268 20.96 -11.20 1.38
N LYS A 269 20.51 -11.08 2.62
CA LYS A 269 19.77 -12.13 3.33
C LYS A 269 18.47 -12.51 2.60
N GLN A 270 17.72 -11.53 2.12
CA GLN A 270 16.46 -11.79 1.40
C GLN A 270 16.71 -12.49 0.05
N LEU A 271 17.73 -12.08 -0.69
CA LEU A 271 18.12 -12.75 -1.94
C LEU A 271 18.60 -14.18 -1.69
N LYS A 272 19.36 -14.41 -0.61
CA LYS A 272 19.74 -15.76 -0.19
C LYS A 272 18.51 -16.60 0.17
N GLN A 273 17.54 -16.08 0.92
CA GLN A 273 16.30 -16.79 1.23
C GLN A 273 15.55 -17.20 -0.05
N LEU A 274 15.55 -16.36 -1.08
CA LEU A 274 14.93 -16.68 -2.36
C LEU A 274 15.67 -17.81 -3.10
N THR A 275 17.00 -17.77 -3.17
CA THR A 275 17.78 -18.85 -3.78
C THR A 275 17.63 -20.16 -3.03
N ASP A 276 17.67 -20.15 -1.69
CA ASP A 276 17.46 -21.33 -0.85
C ASP A 276 16.07 -21.96 -1.05
N ALA A 277 15.02 -21.12 -1.09
CA ALA A 277 13.64 -21.58 -1.27
C ALA A 277 13.41 -22.31 -2.60
N LEU A 278 14.13 -21.87 -3.65
CA LEU A 278 14.04 -22.41 -5.00
C LEU A 278 15.14 -23.45 -5.33
N GLY A 279 16.08 -23.70 -4.39
CA GLY A 279 17.22 -24.61 -4.63
C GLY A 279 18.17 -24.11 -5.71
N LEU A 280 18.33 -22.79 -5.80
CA LEU A 280 19.21 -22.13 -6.78
C LEU A 280 20.61 -21.89 -6.19
N PRO A 281 21.64 -21.75 -7.04
CA PRO A 281 22.94 -21.27 -6.59
C PRO A 281 22.83 -19.89 -5.93
N GLU A 282 23.54 -19.70 -4.83
CA GLU A 282 23.65 -18.39 -4.19
C GLU A 282 24.37 -17.39 -5.10
N LEU A 283 24.04 -16.11 -4.95
CA LEU A 283 24.82 -15.04 -5.55
C LEU A 283 26.22 -15.01 -4.93
N THR A 284 27.23 -14.81 -5.74
CA THR A 284 28.61 -14.75 -5.24
C THR A 284 28.87 -13.42 -4.50
N GLU A 285 29.84 -13.44 -3.59
CA GLU A 285 30.23 -12.20 -2.89
C GLU A 285 30.70 -11.11 -3.87
N ASP A 286 31.35 -11.49 -4.97
CA ASP A 286 31.78 -10.53 -6.01
C ASP A 286 30.59 -9.91 -6.77
N GLU A 287 29.50 -10.66 -6.97
CA GLU A 287 28.25 -10.12 -7.56
C GLU A 287 27.59 -9.14 -6.58
N LEU A 288 27.44 -9.54 -5.33
CA LEU A 288 26.84 -8.72 -4.29
C LEU A 288 27.64 -7.44 -4.01
N ALA A 289 28.97 -7.54 -3.98
CA ALA A 289 29.85 -6.39 -3.80
C ALA A 289 29.73 -5.38 -4.95
N ARG A 290 29.65 -5.84 -6.19
CA ARG A 290 29.45 -4.96 -7.38
C ARG A 290 28.08 -4.27 -7.35
N GLU A 291 27.01 -4.97 -6.93
CA GLU A 291 25.69 -4.35 -6.78
C GLU A 291 25.71 -3.26 -5.70
N GLN A 292 26.35 -3.52 -4.57
CA GLN A 292 26.51 -2.54 -3.50
C GLN A 292 27.36 -1.33 -3.96
N GLU A 293 28.50 -1.56 -4.61
CA GLU A 293 29.36 -0.49 -5.13
C GLU A 293 28.59 0.43 -6.09
N SER A 294 27.77 -0.16 -6.96
CA SER A 294 26.90 0.61 -7.85
C SER A 294 25.86 1.46 -7.10
N CYS A 295 25.33 0.99 -5.96
CA CYS A 295 24.45 1.79 -5.09
C CYS A 295 25.21 2.96 -4.45
N GLU A 296 26.42 2.70 -3.94
CA GLU A 296 27.28 3.74 -3.33
C GLU A 296 27.63 4.84 -4.34
N GLU A 297 27.96 4.45 -5.58
CA GLU A 297 28.21 5.43 -6.65
C GLU A 297 26.96 6.27 -6.98
N ALA A 298 25.78 5.66 -7.05
CA ALA A 298 24.54 6.37 -7.33
C ALA A 298 24.19 7.35 -6.20
N LEU A 299 24.32 6.93 -4.95
CA LEU A 299 24.08 7.77 -3.77
C LEU A 299 25.10 8.92 -3.68
N ALA A 300 26.37 8.65 -3.97
CA ALA A 300 27.40 9.69 -4.01
C ALA A 300 27.14 10.74 -5.10
N LYS A 301 26.71 10.31 -6.30
CA LYS A 301 26.29 11.23 -7.38
C LYS A 301 25.09 12.08 -6.96
N ALA A 302 24.08 11.46 -6.36
CA ALA A 302 22.91 12.18 -5.85
C ALA A 302 23.28 13.19 -4.76
N LYS A 303 24.12 12.80 -3.79
CA LYS A 303 24.58 13.70 -2.73
C LYS A 303 25.37 14.88 -3.28
N ASN A 304 26.27 14.64 -4.24
CA ASN A 304 27.06 15.71 -4.88
C ASN A 304 26.17 16.72 -5.63
N LEU A 305 25.08 16.26 -6.24
CA LEU A 305 24.15 17.12 -6.97
C LEU A 305 23.22 17.90 -6.02
N ILE A 306 22.60 17.20 -5.05
CA ILE A 306 21.57 17.73 -4.16
C ILE A 306 22.19 18.61 -3.06
N GLY A 307 23.42 18.31 -2.64
CA GLY A 307 24.14 19.04 -1.62
C GLY A 307 23.41 18.96 -0.26
N ASP A 308 23.27 20.11 0.39
CA ASP A 308 22.68 20.22 1.73
C ASP A 308 21.18 20.60 1.70
N MET A 309 20.52 20.46 0.53
CA MET A 309 19.07 20.65 0.46
C MET A 309 18.36 19.74 1.45
N PRO A 310 17.47 20.27 2.31
CA PRO A 310 16.73 19.46 3.26
C PRO A 310 15.88 18.40 2.56
N VAL A 311 15.88 17.16 3.06
CA VAL A 311 15.10 16.05 2.54
C VAL A 311 14.00 15.69 3.52
N THR A 312 12.80 15.44 3.01
CA THR A 312 11.67 14.90 3.76
C THR A 312 11.16 13.63 3.09
N LEU A 313 10.71 12.67 3.87
CA LEU A 313 10.29 11.34 3.39
C LEU A 313 8.86 11.07 3.82
N ASP A 314 8.14 10.19 3.09
CA ASP A 314 6.89 9.66 3.60
C ASP A 314 6.71 8.15 3.34
N TYR A 315 5.80 7.55 4.10
CA TYR A 315 5.49 6.13 4.01
C TYR A 315 4.75 5.72 2.73
N LEU A 316 4.18 6.67 1.98
CA LEU A 316 3.57 6.35 0.69
C LEU A 316 4.62 5.96 -0.35
N TYR A 317 5.79 6.59 -0.30
CA TYR A 317 6.90 6.23 -1.17
C TYR A 317 7.30 4.77 -0.97
N HIS A 318 7.50 4.38 0.28
CA HIS A 318 7.86 3.00 0.63
C HIS A 318 7.37 2.69 2.05
N PRO A 319 6.91 1.46 2.34
CA PRO A 319 6.41 1.08 3.67
C PRO A 319 7.50 1.09 4.77
N ARG A 320 8.76 1.30 4.39
CA ARG A 320 9.91 1.42 5.32
C ARG A 320 10.63 2.77 5.18
N PRO A 321 9.97 3.89 5.51
CA PRO A 321 10.55 5.23 5.39
C PRO A 321 11.71 5.48 6.36
N LEU A 322 11.75 4.81 7.53
CA LEU A 322 12.84 4.95 8.48
C LEU A 322 14.12 4.26 7.99
N GLY A 323 14.01 3.13 7.31
CA GLY A 323 15.14 2.47 6.65
C GLY A 323 15.76 3.36 5.58
N LEU A 324 14.93 4.04 4.77
CA LEU A 324 15.41 5.02 3.80
C LEU A 324 16.05 6.24 4.49
N ALA A 325 15.43 6.75 5.56
CA ALA A 325 16.00 7.86 6.33
C ALA A 325 17.41 7.53 6.86
N LYS A 326 17.59 6.32 7.40
CA LYS A 326 18.89 5.81 7.86
C LYS A 326 19.90 5.75 6.71
N LEU A 327 19.53 5.15 5.57
CA LEU A 327 20.40 5.09 4.39
C LEU A 327 20.86 6.49 3.97
N LEU A 328 19.93 7.43 3.83
CA LEU A 328 20.25 8.79 3.37
C LEU A 328 21.11 9.55 4.39
N LEU A 329 20.84 9.45 5.69
CA LEU A 329 21.64 10.08 6.75
C LEU A 329 23.06 9.53 6.78
N THR A 330 23.26 8.23 6.63
CA THR A 330 24.60 7.61 6.57
C THR A 330 25.40 8.05 5.36
N HIS A 331 24.71 8.46 4.28
CA HIS A 331 25.34 9.04 3.07
C HIS A 331 25.40 10.57 3.09
N GLY A 332 25.19 11.19 4.25
CA GLY A 332 25.38 12.61 4.46
C GLY A 332 24.26 13.51 3.94
N PHE A 333 23.10 12.97 3.52
CA PHE A 333 21.95 13.80 3.16
C PHE A 333 21.33 14.46 4.39
N CYS A 334 20.74 15.64 4.18
CA CYS A 334 20.12 16.44 5.26
C CYS A 334 18.66 16.03 5.49
N VAL A 335 18.41 14.81 6.00
CA VAL A 335 17.05 14.36 6.30
C VAL A 335 16.51 15.08 7.53
N LYS A 336 15.37 15.79 7.36
CA LYS A 336 14.75 16.63 8.40
C LYS A 336 13.53 16.00 9.04
N ALA A 337 12.69 15.36 8.24
CA ALA A 337 11.44 14.80 8.71
C ALA A 337 11.02 13.54 7.95
N VAL A 338 10.30 12.66 8.66
CA VAL A 338 9.63 11.49 8.10
C VAL A 338 8.14 11.58 8.41
N TYR A 339 7.31 11.61 7.37
CA TYR A 339 5.86 11.58 7.49
C TYR A 339 5.39 10.13 7.55
N LEU A 340 4.77 9.77 8.67
CA LEU A 340 4.26 8.41 8.93
C LEU A 340 3.17 8.46 10.01
N ASP A 341 2.44 7.36 10.21
CA ASP A 341 1.38 7.29 11.23
C ASP A 341 1.64 6.17 12.24
N SER A 342 2.38 5.17 11.83
CA SER A 342 2.88 4.07 12.66
C SER A 342 4.21 3.57 12.11
N ILE A 343 4.93 2.81 12.90
CA ILE A 343 6.22 2.22 12.52
C ILE A 343 6.04 0.72 12.38
N SER A 344 6.42 0.19 11.22
CA SER A 344 6.31 -1.25 10.96
C SER A 344 7.26 -2.07 11.85
N PRO A 345 6.91 -3.33 12.18
CA PRO A 345 7.82 -4.20 12.92
C PRO A 345 9.18 -4.39 12.24
N GLU A 346 9.21 -4.35 10.91
CA GLU A 346 10.40 -4.46 10.08
C GLU A 346 11.39 -3.32 10.29
N GLU A 347 10.91 -2.14 10.72
CA GLU A 347 11.72 -0.94 10.94
C GLU A 347 12.19 -0.76 12.39
N LYS A 348 11.97 -1.75 13.25
CA LYS A 348 12.32 -1.63 14.67
C LYS A 348 13.80 -1.30 14.89
N ALA A 349 14.70 -1.95 14.17
CA ALA A 349 16.13 -1.72 14.25
C ALA A 349 16.52 -0.32 13.74
N ASP A 350 15.91 0.11 12.62
CA ASP A 350 16.15 1.44 12.04
C ASP A 350 15.64 2.55 12.96
N PHE A 351 14.49 2.36 13.60
CA PHE A 351 13.95 3.30 14.58
C PHE A 351 14.91 3.55 15.74
N PHE A 352 15.42 2.48 16.39
CA PHE A 352 16.36 2.64 17.52
C PHE A 352 17.71 3.20 17.08
N TRP A 353 18.20 2.83 15.91
CA TRP A 353 19.40 3.42 15.33
C TRP A 353 19.23 4.93 15.11
N LEU A 354 18.09 5.37 14.56
CA LEU A 354 17.79 6.78 14.35
C LEU A 354 17.61 7.55 15.65
N GLN A 355 17.03 6.94 16.70
CA GLN A 355 16.96 7.57 18.02
C GLN A 355 18.34 7.92 18.58
N GLU A 356 19.31 7.04 18.35
CA GLU A 356 20.69 7.21 18.85
C GLU A 356 21.49 8.20 17.99
N HIS A 357 21.40 8.09 16.65
CA HIS A 357 22.30 8.80 15.73
C HIS A 357 21.68 10.07 15.12
N ALA A 358 20.37 10.20 15.12
CA ALA A 358 19.64 11.35 14.58
C ALA A 358 18.48 11.78 15.51
N PRO A 359 18.75 12.05 16.81
CA PRO A 359 17.71 12.27 17.82
C PRO A 359 16.77 13.44 17.54
N GLU A 360 17.18 14.40 16.73
CA GLU A 360 16.42 15.58 16.36
C GLU A 360 15.57 15.38 15.08
N LEU A 361 15.62 14.19 14.45
CA LEU A 361 14.78 13.85 13.31
C LEU A 361 13.30 13.96 13.71
N GLU A 362 12.51 14.70 12.92
CA GLU A 362 11.09 14.87 13.18
C GLU A 362 10.28 13.72 12.57
N LEU A 363 9.42 13.12 13.37
CA LEU A 363 8.34 12.26 12.91
C LEU A 363 7.07 13.09 12.84
N ILE A 364 6.39 13.09 11.70
CA ILE A 364 5.20 13.90 11.45
C ILE A 364 4.03 12.99 11.08
N ALA A 365 2.97 13.04 11.89
CA ALA A 365 1.75 12.31 11.61
C ALA A 365 1.09 12.82 10.33
N THR A 366 0.46 11.94 9.56
CA THR A 366 -0.25 12.35 8.34
C THR A 366 -1.77 12.38 8.51
N ILE A 367 -2.30 11.51 9.38
CA ILE A 367 -3.75 11.39 9.64
C ILE A 367 -4.21 12.07 10.93
N GLN A 368 -3.33 12.57 11.76
CA GLN A 368 -3.71 13.27 12.99
C GLN A 368 -4.48 14.55 12.65
N VAL A 369 -5.63 14.77 13.31
CA VAL A 369 -6.58 15.87 12.97
C VAL A 369 -5.93 17.27 12.96
N LYS A 370 -4.86 17.48 13.73
CA LYS A 370 -4.13 18.76 13.73
C LYS A 370 -3.46 19.06 12.38
N MET A 371 -3.18 18.03 11.57
CA MET A 371 -2.59 18.20 10.24
C MET A 371 -3.51 18.94 9.27
N ARG A 372 -4.81 18.96 9.52
CA ARG A 372 -5.78 19.75 8.75
C ARG A 372 -5.47 21.25 8.76
N VAL A 373 -4.87 21.77 9.82
CA VAL A 373 -4.57 23.18 10.02
C VAL A 373 -3.07 23.47 10.05
N LEU A 374 -2.25 22.50 9.70
CA LEU A 374 -0.81 22.68 9.54
C LEU A 374 -0.55 23.73 8.45
N PRO A 375 0.26 24.77 8.73
CA PRO A 375 0.73 25.67 7.70
C PRO A 375 1.64 24.93 6.72
N ARG A 376 1.14 24.62 5.53
CA ARG A 376 1.93 23.94 4.49
C ARG A 376 3.06 24.81 3.99
N GLY A 377 4.23 24.22 3.77
CA GLY A 377 5.40 24.91 3.25
C GLY A 377 6.18 25.73 4.28
N ALA A 378 5.90 25.58 5.58
CA ALA A 378 6.61 26.28 6.64
C ALA A 378 8.11 25.90 6.72
N SER A 379 8.48 24.71 6.22
CA SER A 379 9.86 24.21 6.23
C SER A 379 10.78 24.83 5.17
N GLY A 380 10.27 25.73 4.33
CA GLY A 380 11.02 26.27 3.19
C GLY A 380 11.12 25.27 2.03
N GLU A 381 12.13 25.46 1.18
CA GLU A 381 12.36 24.57 0.04
C GLU A 381 13.00 23.27 0.50
N VAL A 382 12.38 22.13 0.14
CA VAL A 382 12.82 20.79 0.51
C VAL A 382 12.73 19.86 -0.69
N LEU A 383 13.56 18.81 -0.74
CA LEU A 383 13.37 17.68 -1.62
C LEU A 383 12.46 16.68 -0.89
N ALA A 384 11.25 16.48 -1.39
CA ALA A 384 10.30 15.54 -0.80
C ALA A 384 10.34 14.19 -1.51
N ILE A 385 10.40 13.10 -0.76
CA ILE A 385 10.32 11.74 -1.29
C ILE A 385 8.97 11.18 -0.85
N GLY A 386 8.00 11.22 -1.76
CA GLY A 386 6.62 10.81 -1.57
C GLY A 386 5.62 11.97 -1.62
N GLN A 387 4.35 11.61 -1.84
CA GLN A 387 3.27 12.57 -2.10
C GLN A 387 2.84 13.36 -0.86
N LYS A 388 2.82 12.73 0.32
CA LYS A 388 2.44 13.41 1.56
C LYS A 388 3.51 14.39 2.01
N ALA A 389 4.78 14.00 1.93
CA ALA A 389 5.90 14.89 2.18
C ALA A 389 5.86 16.10 1.25
N ALA A 390 5.58 15.90 -0.05
CA ALA A 390 5.41 16.98 -1.02
C ALA A 390 4.21 17.87 -0.69
N TYR A 391 3.05 17.28 -0.37
CA TYR A 391 1.82 18.02 -0.07
C TYR A 391 1.94 18.90 1.18
N PHE A 392 2.40 18.33 2.30
CA PHE A 392 2.54 19.06 3.55
C PHE A 392 3.71 20.06 3.50
N GLY A 393 4.82 19.68 2.89
CA GLY A 393 5.99 20.53 2.65
C GLY A 393 5.75 21.58 1.56
N ARG A 394 4.70 21.44 0.74
CA ARG A 394 4.44 22.28 -0.45
C ARG A 394 5.66 22.34 -1.36
N SER A 395 6.36 21.23 -1.47
CA SER A 395 7.58 21.14 -2.26
C SER A 395 7.27 21.05 -3.75
N ARG A 396 8.05 21.78 -4.56
CA ARG A 396 8.05 21.67 -6.03
C ARG A 396 9.08 20.61 -6.51
N HIS A 397 9.99 20.22 -5.64
CA HIS A 397 11.01 19.21 -5.89
C HIS A 397 10.61 17.93 -5.17
N PHE A 398 9.96 16.99 -5.86
CA PHE A 398 9.52 15.77 -5.20
C PHE A 398 9.54 14.53 -6.11
N VAL A 399 9.85 13.41 -5.48
CA VAL A 399 9.68 12.08 -6.06
C VAL A 399 8.21 11.70 -5.91
N ASN A 400 7.52 11.54 -7.05
CA ASN A 400 6.11 11.20 -7.08
C ASN A 400 5.95 9.70 -7.35
N LEU A 401 5.99 8.88 -6.31
CA LEU A 401 5.97 7.44 -6.38
C LEU A 401 5.20 6.88 -5.19
N VAL A 402 4.46 5.79 -5.39
CA VAL A 402 3.61 5.15 -4.38
C VAL A 402 4.00 3.69 -4.22
N GLN A 403 4.12 3.22 -2.99
CA GLN A 403 4.47 1.82 -2.64
C GLN A 403 5.75 1.28 -3.31
N GLY A 404 6.68 2.17 -3.66
CA GLY A 404 7.92 1.82 -4.34
C GLY A 404 7.77 1.41 -5.79
N GLU A 405 6.54 1.36 -6.35
CA GLU A 405 6.25 0.96 -7.75
C GLU A 405 7.07 -0.24 -8.22
N GLY A 406 7.21 -1.24 -7.37
CA GLY A 406 7.95 -2.47 -7.69
C GLY A 406 9.48 -2.37 -7.55
N LEU A 407 10.01 -1.25 -7.11
CA LEU A 407 11.45 -1.12 -6.79
C LEU A 407 11.83 -2.06 -5.64
N TYR A 408 12.94 -2.77 -5.79
CA TYR A 408 13.37 -3.75 -4.81
C TYR A 408 14.89 -3.94 -4.82
N GLY A 409 15.45 -4.09 -3.63
CA GLY A 409 16.83 -4.50 -3.43
C GLY A 409 17.86 -3.42 -3.78
N PHE A 410 18.99 -3.85 -4.32
CA PHE A 410 20.07 -2.95 -4.76
C PHE A 410 19.60 -2.03 -5.89
N ASP A 411 18.84 -2.59 -6.85
CA ASP A 411 18.29 -1.77 -7.93
C ASP A 411 17.32 -0.69 -7.38
N GLY A 412 16.52 -1.03 -6.39
CA GLY A 412 15.64 -0.07 -5.72
C GLY A 412 16.40 1.10 -5.09
N ILE A 413 17.56 0.87 -4.49
CA ILE A 413 18.42 1.93 -3.94
C ILE A 413 18.98 2.81 -5.05
N ARG A 414 19.53 2.23 -6.12
CA ARG A 414 20.05 2.99 -7.27
C ARG A 414 18.98 3.87 -7.89
N ARG A 415 17.81 3.27 -8.12
CA ARG A 415 16.68 3.97 -8.73
C ARG A 415 16.16 5.09 -7.84
N THR A 416 16.14 4.89 -6.52
CA THR A 416 15.80 5.94 -5.55
C THR A 416 16.73 7.14 -5.69
N ALA A 417 18.04 6.91 -5.78
CA ALA A 417 19.02 7.98 -5.97
C ALA A 417 18.82 8.73 -7.30
N GLU A 418 18.51 8.03 -8.39
CA GLU A 418 18.20 8.63 -9.70
C GLU A 418 16.93 9.47 -9.66
N LEU A 419 15.86 8.97 -9.02
CA LEU A 419 14.59 9.69 -8.85
C LEU A 419 14.78 10.96 -8.01
N MET A 420 15.62 10.91 -6.98
CA MET A 420 15.98 12.09 -6.18
C MET A 420 16.70 13.14 -7.02
N MET A 421 17.64 12.74 -7.86
CA MET A 421 18.34 13.67 -8.77
C MET A 421 17.38 14.30 -9.78
N ASP A 422 16.51 13.50 -10.38
CA ASP A 422 15.49 13.99 -11.33
C ASP A 422 14.52 14.98 -10.66
N ALA A 423 14.05 14.65 -9.45
CA ALA A 423 13.18 15.53 -8.67
C ALA A 423 13.86 16.83 -8.24
N TYR A 424 15.16 16.80 -7.97
CA TYR A 424 15.95 18.01 -7.69
C TYR A 424 16.09 18.92 -8.91
N LEU A 425 16.29 18.34 -10.09
CA LEU A 425 16.50 19.08 -11.34
C LEU A 425 15.20 19.60 -11.98
N LYS A 426 14.05 18.94 -11.71
CA LYS A 426 12.78 19.23 -12.36
C LYS A 426 11.72 19.61 -11.32
N GLU A 427 11.24 20.85 -11.43
CA GLU A 427 10.09 21.27 -10.64
C GLU A 427 8.80 20.60 -11.10
N LYS A 428 7.96 20.24 -10.15
CA LYS A 428 6.63 19.68 -10.35
C LYS A 428 5.57 20.51 -9.65
N ASP A 429 4.36 20.49 -10.19
CA ASP A 429 3.22 21.18 -9.59
C ASP A 429 2.58 20.32 -8.49
N THR A 430 2.78 20.71 -7.24
CA THR A 430 2.24 20.01 -6.07
C THR A 430 0.72 20.01 -6.03
N GLU A 431 0.04 20.99 -6.61
CA GLU A 431 -1.42 21.05 -6.62
C GLU A 431 -2.01 19.92 -7.50
N LYS A 432 -1.27 19.42 -8.48
CA LYS A 432 -1.68 18.26 -9.28
C LYS A 432 -1.85 17.01 -8.44
N LEU A 433 -1.11 16.85 -7.34
CA LEU A 433 -1.29 15.74 -6.40
C LEU A 433 -2.70 15.67 -5.79
N VAL A 434 -3.39 16.82 -5.75
CA VAL A 434 -4.76 16.92 -5.22
C VAL A 434 -5.80 16.69 -6.32
N VAL A 435 -5.52 17.16 -7.53
CA VAL A 435 -6.45 17.14 -8.67
C VAL A 435 -6.38 15.82 -9.43
N GLN A 436 -5.19 15.29 -9.61
CA GLN A 436 -4.92 14.06 -10.34
C GLN A 436 -4.51 12.96 -9.36
N LYS A 437 -5.47 12.43 -8.65
CA LYS A 437 -5.29 11.23 -7.84
C LYS A 437 -5.81 10.04 -8.61
N GLY A 438 -5.28 8.92 -8.31
CA GLY A 438 -5.78 7.69 -8.88
C GLY A 438 -4.70 6.63 -8.87
N TRP A 439 -5.08 5.48 -9.25
CA TRP A 439 -4.22 4.33 -9.41
C TRP A 439 -3.41 4.47 -10.70
N GLY A 440 -2.08 4.38 -10.60
CA GLY A 440 -1.23 4.50 -11.78
C GLY A 440 -1.51 5.75 -12.62
N CYS A 441 -1.92 6.84 -11.98
CA CYS A 441 -2.16 8.10 -12.67
C CYS A 441 -0.84 8.71 -13.15
N GLU A 442 -0.90 9.51 -14.21
CA GLU A 442 0.27 10.25 -14.71
C GLU A 442 0.93 11.14 -13.66
N CYS A 443 0.23 11.45 -12.57
CA CYS A 443 0.80 12.19 -11.44
C CYS A 443 1.76 11.34 -10.60
N CYS A 444 1.72 10.03 -10.74
CA CYS A 444 2.59 9.08 -10.08
C CYS A 444 3.77 8.65 -10.95
N LEU A 445 3.84 9.15 -12.17
CA LEU A 445 4.92 8.87 -13.13
C LEU A 445 6.00 9.96 -13.10
#